data_05a669bfa2267150bc8db4d0c5773f44
#
_entry.id   05a669bfa2267150bc8db4d0c5773f44
#
_cell.length_a   1.000
_cell.length_b   1.000
_cell.length_c   1.000
_cell.angle_alpha   90.00
_cell.angle_beta   90.00
_cell.angle_gamma   90.00
#
_symmetry.space_group_name_H-M   'P 1'
#
loop_
_entity.id
_entity.type
_entity.pdbx_description
1 polymer ?
#
loop_
_entity_poly.entity_id
_entity_poly.type
_entity_poly.pdbx_seq_one_letter_code
_entity_poly.pdbx_strand_id
1 'polypeptide(L)'
;MKILGIGNAIVDVLCKVDDEFLIKNSLTKSTMKLIDETEFKNLLSGLSIEDTISGGSVANSIVGLSQLGNDVGFIGKVNDDDLGQKYEDGLINEKVNFLYLKKNETTPTGTCLILITPDSERTMCTFLGIAGKVSDKDVNSDFI
;
A
#
# COMPACT_ATOMS: atom_id res chain seq x y z
N MET A 1 -4.54 25.73 3.93
CA MET A 1 -4.34 25.02 5.20
C MET A 1 -3.46 23.82 4.88
N LYS A 2 -2.35 23.68 5.58
CA LYS A 2 -1.49 22.51 5.43
C LYS A 2 -2.01 21.39 6.31
N ILE A 3 -2.22 20.23 5.69
CA ILE A 3 -2.68 19.02 6.40
C ILE A 3 -1.62 17.93 6.18
N LEU A 4 -1.16 17.33 7.26
CA LEU A 4 -0.17 16.27 7.21
C LEU A 4 -0.80 14.95 7.67
N GLY A 5 -0.69 13.91 6.83
CA GLY A 5 -1.01 12.54 7.20
C GLY A 5 0.23 11.72 7.48
N ILE A 6 0.17 10.87 8.48
CA ILE A 6 1.21 9.87 8.78
C ILE A 6 0.55 8.51 8.85
N GLY A 7 1.06 7.54 8.10
CA GLY A 7 0.46 6.20 8.08
C GLY A 7 1.27 5.19 7.28
N ASN A 8 0.75 3.97 7.20
CA ASN A 8 1.38 2.91 6.43
C ASN A 8 1.22 3.18 4.93
N ALA A 9 2.35 3.22 4.24
CA ALA A 9 2.42 3.35 2.79
C ALA A 9 2.29 1.95 2.16
N ILE A 10 1.11 1.63 1.66
CA ILE A 10 0.76 0.30 1.13
C ILE A 10 0.41 0.42 -0.35
N VAL A 11 1.02 -0.42 -1.18
CA VAL A 11 0.61 -0.57 -2.58
C VAL A 11 -0.47 -1.62 -2.67
N ASP A 12 -1.64 -1.26 -3.18
CA ASP A 12 -2.72 -2.19 -3.47
C ASP A 12 -2.48 -2.85 -4.83
N VAL A 13 -2.38 -4.18 -4.82
CA VAL A 13 -2.17 -5.03 -6.01
C VAL A 13 -3.46 -5.80 -6.28
N LEU A 14 -4.13 -5.44 -7.37
CA LEU A 14 -5.43 -6.02 -7.74
C LEU A 14 -5.21 -7.26 -8.58
N CYS A 15 -5.81 -8.37 -8.17
CA CYS A 15 -5.75 -9.65 -8.86
C CYS A 15 -7.14 -10.28 -8.94
N LYS A 16 -7.50 -10.81 -10.12
CA LYS A 16 -8.71 -11.62 -10.26
C LYS A 16 -8.40 -13.07 -9.91
N VAL A 17 -9.26 -13.66 -9.10
CA VAL A 17 -9.16 -15.06 -8.68
C VAL A 17 -10.54 -15.72 -8.72
N ASP A 18 -10.56 -17.06 -8.71
CA ASP A 18 -11.78 -17.81 -8.46
C ASP A 18 -11.91 -18.18 -6.95
N ASP A 19 -13.07 -18.71 -6.58
CA ASP A 19 -13.30 -19.17 -5.20
C ASP A 19 -12.38 -20.33 -4.81
N GLU A 20 -11.99 -21.17 -5.77
CA GLU A 20 -11.08 -22.30 -5.55
C GLU A 20 -9.70 -21.83 -5.10
N PHE A 21 -9.20 -20.72 -5.66
CA PHE A 21 -7.94 -20.11 -5.23
C PHE A 21 -7.97 -19.74 -3.73
N LEU A 22 -9.09 -19.15 -3.27
CA LEU A 22 -9.25 -18.80 -1.85
C LEU A 22 -9.24 -20.04 -0.96
N ILE A 23 -9.99 -21.07 -1.35
CA ILE A 23 -10.07 -22.34 -0.60
C ILE A 23 -8.70 -23.01 -0.53
N LYS A 24 -8.01 -23.13 -1.65
CA LYS A 24 -6.67 -23.75 -1.75
C LYS A 24 -5.64 -23.06 -0.86
N ASN A 25 -5.74 -21.75 -0.70
CA ASN A 25 -4.83 -20.96 0.12
C ASN A 25 -5.36 -20.69 1.54
N SER A 26 -6.45 -21.35 1.95
CA SER A 26 -7.06 -21.20 3.29
C SER A 26 -7.40 -19.73 3.62
N LEU A 27 -7.89 -18.99 2.64
CA LEU A 27 -8.31 -17.61 2.79
C LEU A 27 -9.82 -17.52 2.99
N THR A 28 -10.24 -16.75 4.00
CA THR A 28 -11.66 -16.47 4.24
C THR A 28 -12.10 -15.32 3.35
N LYS A 29 -13.08 -15.59 2.47
CA LYS A 29 -13.64 -14.59 1.54
C LYS A 29 -14.14 -13.36 2.26
N SER A 30 -13.98 -12.20 1.63
CA SER A 30 -14.45 -10.89 2.12
C SER A 30 -13.85 -10.47 3.46
N THR A 31 -12.65 -10.98 3.80
CA THR A 31 -11.92 -10.57 5.00
C THR A 31 -10.56 -9.97 4.66
N MET A 32 -9.95 -9.33 5.67
CA MET A 32 -8.55 -8.89 5.63
C MET A 32 -7.71 -9.75 6.56
N LYS A 33 -6.57 -10.22 6.06
CA LYS A 33 -5.58 -10.98 6.80
C LYS A 33 -4.22 -10.29 6.69
N LEU A 34 -3.52 -10.13 7.82
CA LEU A 34 -2.11 -9.81 7.82
C LEU A 34 -1.29 -11.06 7.52
N ILE A 35 -0.35 -10.95 6.59
CA ILE A 35 0.52 -12.04 6.17
C ILE A 35 1.99 -11.65 6.29
N ASP A 36 2.86 -12.65 6.40
CA ASP A 36 4.31 -12.44 6.38
C ASP A 36 4.86 -12.44 4.94
N GLU A 37 6.16 -12.16 4.82
CA GLU A 37 6.84 -12.08 3.52
C GLU A 37 6.81 -13.41 2.75
N THR A 38 6.93 -14.54 3.44
CA THR A 38 6.91 -15.86 2.82
C THR A 38 5.54 -16.17 2.25
N GLU A 39 4.49 -15.94 3.02
CA GLU A 39 3.11 -16.13 2.59
C GLU A 39 2.76 -15.17 1.44
N PHE A 40 3.20 -13.92 1.51
CA PHE A 40 3.06 -12.95 0.43
C PHE A 40 3.67 -13.45 -0.89
N LYS A 41 4.93 -13.89 -0.86
CA LYS A 41 5.62 -14.42 -2.05
C LYS A 41 4.94 -15.66 -2.62
N ASN A 42 4.48 -16.55 -1.74
CA ASN A 42 3.78 -17.77 -2.15
C ASN A 42 2.45 -17.45 -2.85
N LEU A 43 1.65 -16.54 -2.30
CA LEU A 43 0.40 -16.12 -2.93
C LEU A 43 0.66 -15.41 -4.27
N LEU A 44 1.61 -14.47 -4.29
CA LEU A 44 1.92 -13.68 -5.48
C LEU A 44 2.39 -14.56 -6.65
N SER A 45 3.10 -15.65 -6.39
CA SER A 45 3.59 -16.57 -7.42
C SER A 45 2.48 -17.24 -8.23
N GLY A 46 1.28 -17.35 -7.66
CA GLY A 46 0.09 -17.93 -8.30
C GLY A 46 -0.89 -16.91 -8.86
N LEU A 47 -0.55 -15.62 -8.85
CA LEU A 47 -1.45 -14.53 -9.22
C LEU A 47 -1.03 -13.82 -10.50
N SER A 48 -2.01 -13.38 -11.27
CA SER A 48 -1.83 -12.41 -12.36
C SER A 48 -2.25 -11.03 -11.87
N ILE A 49 -1.32 -10.08 -11.92
CA ILE A 49 -1.56 -8.70 -11.51
C ILE A 49 -2.33 -7.97 -12.59
N GLU A 50 -3.51 -7.44 -12.24
CA GLU A 50 -4.34 -6.62 -13.13
C GLU A 50 -3.95 -5.14 -13.04
N ASP A 51 -3.73 -4.64 -11.82
CA ASP A 51 -3.41 -3.24 -11.56
C ASP A 51 -2.65 -3.06 -10.25
N THR A 52 -1.97 -1.92 -10.11
CA THR A 52 -1.29 -1.50 -8.89
C THR A 52 -1.61 -0.04 -8.58
N ILE A 53 -2.09 0.23 -7.37
CA ILE A 53 -2.57 1.55 -6.95
C ILE A 53 -1.93 1.91 -5.61
N SER A 54 -1.54 3.18 -5.44
CA SER A 54 -1.13 3.69 -4.12
C SER A 54 -2.32 3.64 -3.16
N GLY A 55 -2.18 2.94 -2.05
CA GLY A 55 -3.24 2.70 -1.07
C GLY A 55 -2.82 3.11 0.35
N GLY A 56 -3.53 2.55 1.32
CA GLY A 56 -3.40 2.90 2.73
C GLY A 56 -4.48 3.90 3.17
N SER A 57 -5.14 3.63 4.30
CA SER A 57 -6.33 4.39 4.74
C SER A 57 -6.05 5.88 4.94
N VAL A 58 -4.91 6.23 5.58
CA VAL A 58 -4.53 7.64 5.77
C VAL A 58 -4.17 8.29 4.43
N ALA A 59 -3.38 7.62 3.59
CA ALA A 59 -3.01 8.14 2.28
C ALA A 59 -4.25 8.42 1.41
N ASN A 60 -5.24 7.51 1.39
CA ASN A 60 -6.48 7.73 0.66
C ASN A 60 -7.27 8.94 1.18
N SER A 61 -7.26 9.18 2.49
CA SER A 61 -7.88 10.36 3.09
C SER A 61 -7.15 11.65 2.68
N ILE A 62 -5.81 11.62 2.65
CA ILE A 62 -4.98 12.74 2.20
C ILE A 62 -5.19 13.03 0.72
N VAL A 63 -5.29 12.01 -0.13
CA VAL A 63 -5.65 12.17 -1.55
C VAL A 63 -7.02 12.84 -1.70
N GLY A 64 -8.03 12.39 -0.96
CA GLY A 64 -9.34 13.03 -0.96
C GLY A 64 -9.30 14.50 -0.56
N LEU A 65 -8.50 14.86 0.45
CA LEU A 65 -8.30 16.25 0.86
C LEU A 65 -7.56 17.07 -0.21
N SER A 66 -6.59 16.48 -0.92
CA SER A 66 -5.94 17.11 -2.05
C SER A 66 -6.93 17.43 -3.18
N GLN A 67 -7.79 16.48 -3.53
CA GLN A 67 -8.83 16.65 -4.56
C GLN A 67 -9.84 17.74 -4.20
N LEU A 68 -10.04 18.01 -2.89
CA LEU A 68 -10.84 19.12 -2.38
C LEU A 68 -10.07 20.46 -2.38
N GLY A 69 -8.86 20.51 -2.93
CA GLY A 69 -8.07 21.75 -3.09
C GLY A 69 -7.24 22.14 -1.86
N ASN A 70 -7.01 21.24 -0.92
CA ASN A 70 -6.15 21.53 0.21
C ASN A 70 -4.66 21.29 -0.12
N ASP A 71 -3.78 22.02 0.56
CA ASP A 71 -2.34 21.78 0.57
C ASP A 71 -2.05 20.67 1.59
N VAL A 72 -1.60 19.53 1.10
CA VAL A 72 -1.49 18.29 1.87
C VAL A 72 -0.12 17.64 1.73
N GLY A 73 0.30 16.94 2.77
CA GLY A 73 1.50 16.10 2.78
C GLY A 73 1.24 14.73 3.41
N PHE A 74 2.03 13.75 3.01
CA PHE A 74 1.97 12.41 3.57
C PHE A 74 3.37 11.89 3.92
N ILE A 75 3.48 11.35 5.13
CA ILE A 75 4.65 10.62 5.60
C ILE A 75 4.29 9.15 5.73
N GLY A 76 4.97 8.31 4.98
CA GLY A 76 4.86 6.86 5.06
C GLY A 76 6.09 6.21 4.46
N LYS A 77 6.53 5.12 5.04
CA LYS A 77 7.79 4.49 4.68
C LYS A 77 7.61 3.50 3.53
N VAL A 78 8.36 3.70 2.46
CA VAL A 78 8.51 2.75 1.34
C VAL A 78 9.98 2.43 1.12
N ASN A 79 10.29 1.30 0.50
CA ASN A 79 11.63 0.97 0.07
C ASN A 79 11.97 1.65 -1.26
N ASP A 80 13.25 1.74 -1.59
CA ASP A 80 13.71 2.15 -2.91
C ASP A 80 13.64 0.93 -3.86
N ASP A 81 12.42 0.49 -4.13
CA ASP A 81 12.06 -0.59 -5.04
C ASP A 81 10.96 -0.12 -6.03
N ASP A 82 10.63 -0.96 -7.01
CA ASP A 82 9.66 -0.61 -8.05
C ASP A 82 8.28 -0.23 -7.48
N LEU A 83 7.84 -0.90 -6.41
CA LEU A 83 6.57 -0.59 -5.77
C LEU A 83 6.64 0.71 -4.97
N GLY A 84 7.76 0.98 -4.31
CA GLY A 84 8.01 2.24 -3.62
C GLY A 84 8.01 3.43 -4.58
N GLN A 85 8.60 3.28 -5.78
CA GLN A 85 8.54 4.31 -6.81
C GLN A 85 7.12 4.53 -7.31
N LYS A 86 6.38 3.46 -7.61
CA LYS A 86 4.97 3.57 -8.00
C LYS A 86 4.10 4.23 -6.94
N TYR A 87 4.37 3.95 -5.66
CA TYR A 87 3.67 4.58 -4.55
C TYR A 87 3.88 6.09 -4.54
N GLU A 88 5.13 6.54 -4.59
CA GLU A 88 5.50 7.96 -4.61
C GLU A 88 4.89 8.67 -5.82
N ASP A 89 5.06 8.10 -7.03
CA ASP A 89 4.51 8.67 -8.26
C ASP A 89 2.98 8.80 -8.20
N GLY A 90 2.30 7.80 -7.63
CA GLY A 90 0.85 7.81 -7.44
C GLY A 90 0.39 8.96 -6.57
N LEU A 91 1.07 9.23 -5.44
CA LEU A 91 0.74 10.36 -4.56
C LEU A 91 1.05 11.71 -5.21
N ILE A 92 2.18 11.84 -5.91
CA ILE A 92 2.57 13.07 -6.61
C ILE A 92 1.55 13.40 -7.71
N ASN A 93 1.08 12.41 -8.47
CA ASN A 93 0.05 12.59 -9.49
C ASN A 93 -1.28 13.13 -8.92
N GLU A 94 -1.60 12.76 -7.67
CA GLU A 94 -2.74 13.27 -6.90
C GLU A 94 -2.43 14.59 -6.17
N LYS A 95 -1.29 15.24 -6.47
CA LYS A 95 -0.83 16.50 -5.87
C LYS A 95 -0.63 16.42 -4.34
N VAL A 96 -0.29 15.27 -3.84
CA VAL A 96 0.13 15.05 -2.44
C VAL A 96 1.64 15.20 -2.34
N ASN A 97 2.12 16.01 -1.42
CA ASN A 97 3.55 16.10 -1.12
C ASN A 97 3.99 14.84 -0.36
N PHE A 98 4.74 13.97 -1.00
CA PHE A 98 5.32 12.81 -0.35
C PHE A 98 6.59 13.21 0.41
N LEU A 99 6.54 13.13 1.74
CA LEU A 99 7.54 13.71 2.64
C LEU A 99 8.46 12.65 3.27
N TYR A 100 8.77 11.61 2.53
CA TYR A 100 9.69 10.55 2.94
C TYR A 100 10.80 10.37 1.89
N LEU A 101 12.04 10.37 2.34
CA LEU A 101 13.19 10.08 1.48
C LEU A 101 13.48 8.59 1.47
N LYS A 102 13.21 7.94 0.33
CA LYS A 102 13.43 6.50 0.15
C LYS A 102 14.87 6.12 0.42
N LYS A 103 15.04 4.97 1.03
CA LYS A 103 16.35 4.35 1.31
C LYS A 103 16.29 2.92 0.82
N ASN A 104 17.42 2.40 0.36
CA ASN A 104 17.56 0.99 0.02
C ASN A 104 17.61 0.17 1.32
N GLU A 105 16.55 -0.57 1.57
CA GLU A 105 16.37 -1.38 2.77
C GLU A 105 16.15 -2.86 2.40
N THR A 106 16.40 -3.77 3.34
CA THR A 106 16.21 -5.21 3.09
C THR A 106 14.74 -5.64 3.05
N THR A 107 13.86 -4.88 3.73
CA THR A 107 12.42 -5.18 3.77
C THR A 107 11.71 -4.49 2.62
N PRO A 108 10.95 -5.22 1.78
CA PRO A 108 10.24 -4.63 0.64
C PRO A 108 9.17 -3.62 1.05
N THR A 109 8.74 -2.82 0.08
CA THR A 109 7.58 -1.92 0.21
C THR A 109 6.33 -2.70 0.61
N GLY A 110 5.52 -2.13 1.51
CA GLY A 110 4.28 -2.72 1.99
C GLY A 110 3.26 -2.91 0.86
N THR A 111 2.59 -4.05 0.84
CA THR A 111 1.70 -4.44 -0.26
C THR A 111 0.45 -5.12 0.27
N CYS A 112 -0.69 -4.78 -0.29
CA CYS A 112 -1.95 -5.47 -0.07
C CYS A 112 -2.37 -6.19 -1.35
N LEU A 113 -2.44 -7.52 -1.32
CA LEU A 113 -3.06 -8.30 -2.39
C LEU A 113 -4.58 -8.20 -2.24
N ILE A 114 -5.23 -7.59 -3.22
CA ILE A 114 -6.69 -7.48 -3.29
C ILE A 114 -7.19 -8.52 -4.29
N LEU A 115 -7.70 -9.63 -3.76
CA LEU A 115 -8.17 -10.78 -4.51
C LEU A 115 -9.66 -10.59 -4.81
N ILE A 116 -9.99 -10.42 -6.10
CA ILE A 116 -11.35 -10.13 -6.55
C ILE A 116 -11.95 -11.38 -7.17
N THR A 117 -12.99 -11.92 -6.54
CA THR A 117 -13.76 -13.07 -7.04
C THR A 117 -14.85 -12.65 -8.03
N PRO A 118 -15.42 -13.60 -8.86
CA PRO A 118 -16.38 -13.26 -9.91
C PRO A 118 -17.65 -12.55 -9.42
N ASP A 119 -18.02 -12.73 -8.16
CA ASP A 119 -19.12 -12.02 -7.51
C ASP A 119 -18.76 -10.60 -7.02
N SER A 120 -17.56 -10.10 -7.40
CA SER A 120 -16.99 -8.79 -7.04
C SER A 120 -16.65 -8.63 -5.55
N GLU A 121 -16.61 -9.71 -4.79
CA GLU A 121 -16.12 -9.69 -3.42
C GLU A 121 -14.58 -9.53 -3.39
N ARG A 122 -14.10 -8.83 -2.37
CA ARG A 122 -12.68 -8.54 -2.18
C ARG A 122 -12.16 -9.23 -0.93
N THR A 123 -11.13 -10.04 -1.11
CA THR A 123 -10.38 -10.65 -0.01
C THR A 123 -8.99 -10.03 0.01
N MET A 124 -8.57 -9.50 1.14
CA MET A 124 -7.33 -8.73 1.26
C MET A 124 -6.28 -9.49 2.07
N CYS A 125 -5.07 -9.59 1.52
CA CYS A 125 -3.91 -10.15 2.21
C CYS A 125 -2.82 -9.08 2.28
N THR A 126 -2.59 -8.52 3.48
CA THR A 126 -1.71 -7.37 3.67
C THR A 126 -0.37 -7.81 4.27
N PHE A 127 0.68 -7.59 3.52
CA PHE A 127 2.07 -7.62 3.98
C PHE A 127 2.51 -6.19 4.26
N LEU A 128 2.69 -5.83 5.54
CA LEU A 128 3.05 -4.46 5.92
C LEU A 128 4.44 -4.04 5.42
N GLY A 129 5.36 -4.98 5.24
CA GLY A 129 6.69 -4.69 4.75
C GLY A 129 7.39 -3.58 5.55
N ILE A 130 8.09 -2.71 4.83
CA ILE A 130 8.79 -1.59 5.45
C ILE A 130 7.83 -0.53 6.03
N ALA A 131 6.60 -0.46 5.54
CA ALA A 131 5.61 0.52 6.03
C ALA A 131 5.34 0.38 7.53
N GLY A 132 5.36 -0.86 8.06
CA GLY A 132 5.19 -1.12 9.48
C GLY A 132 6.38 -0.71 10.36
N LYS A 133 7.47 -0.23 9.76
CA LYS A 133 8.71 0.17 10.47
C LYS A 133 8.93 1.69 10.48
N VAL A 134 7.90 2.47 10.20
CA VAL A 134 7.99 3.93 10.31
C VAL A 134 8.28 4.33 11.77
N SER A 135 9.18 5.29 11.95
CA SER A 135 9.63 5.77 13.27
C SER A 135 9.82 7.28 13.27
N ASP A 136 10.13 7.83 14.43
CA ASP A 136 10.49 9.25 14.60
C ASP A 136 11.67 9.68 13.71
N LYS A 137 12.61 8.76 13.42
CA LYS A 137 13.76 9.02 12.55
C LYS A 137 13.40 9.21 11.07
N ASP A 138 12.22 8.80 10.69
CA ASP A 138 11.70 8.92 9.32
C ASP A 138 10.91 10.22 9.13
N VAL A 139 10.67 10.96 10.22
CA VAL A 139 9.99 12.26 10.22
C VAL A 139 11.04 13.36 10.17
N ASN A 140 11.11 14.08 9.05
CA ASN A 140 11.98 15.24 8.94
C ASN A 140 11.19 16.50 9.27
N SER A 141 11.56 17.18 10.37
CA SER A 141 10.93 18.42 10.83
C SER A 141 11.02 19.57 9.82
N ASP A 142 12.00 19.53 8.92
CA ASP A 142 12.18 20.57 7.89
C ASP A 142 11.07 20.54 6.82
N PHE A 143 10.30 19.44 6.77
CA PHE A 143 9.17 19.29 5.84
C PHE A 143 7.82 19.68 6.46
N ILE A 144 7.77 19.95 7.75
CA ILE A 144 6.56 20.29 8.51
C ILE A 144 6.53 21.80 8.78
#